data_df169e97622ba2c76cf524cc386351f8
#
_entry.id   df169e97622ba2c76cf524cc386351f8
#
_cell.length_a   1.000
_cell.length_b   1.000
_cell.length_c   1.000
_cell.angle_alpha   90.00
_cell.angle_beta   90.00
_cell.angle_gamma   90.00
#
_symmetry.space_group_name_H-M   'P 1'
#
loop_
_entity.id
_entity.type
_entity.pdbx_description
1 polymer ?
#
loop_
_entity_poly.entity_id
_entity_poly.type
_entity_poly.pdbx_seq_one_letter_code
_entity_poly.pdbx_strand_id
1 'polypeptide(L)'
;MVRKPAIMQEPVLVLNATFEPINVTAVRRAMVLMLKGVAQAEEINHTKVHSASRALEVPSVIRLLAYRHIPQQTRALSRKNILLRDRNTCQFCKSILPASELTLDHVVPRSRGGRSSWENLVACCYQCNNRKGDRTPEEAGLALARRPRPFTLHTSRQLMRLIGNKDEKWRKYLFY
;
A
#
# COMPACT_ATOMS: atom_id res chain seq x y z
N MET A 1 8.67 23.24 -1.20
CA MET A 1 8.91 22.87 0.21
C MET A 1 7.80 21.93 0.66
N VAL A 2 8.07 20.65 0.82
CA VAL A 2 7.10 19.68 1.38
C VAL A 2 7.07 19.92 2.89
N ARG A 3 5.93 20.41 3.43
CA ARG A 3 5.74 20.56 4.88
C ARG A 3 5.93 19.19 5.54
N LYS A 4 6.89 19.07 6.49
CA LYS A 4 6.97 17.87 7.35
C LYS A 4 5.60 17.66 8.00
N PRO A 5 5.01 16.45 7.95
CA PRO A 5 3.77 16.19 8.66
C PRO A 5 3.93 16.51 10.16
N ALA A 6 2.88 17.01 10.79
CA ALA A 6 2.87 17.17 12.24
C ALA A 6 3.17 15.81 12.87
N ILE A 7 3.96 15.76 13.93
CA ILE A 7 4.47 14.54 14.58
C ILE A 7 3.38 13.49 14.83
N MET A 8 2.16 13.93 15.17
CA MET A 8 1.00 13.07 15.41
C MET A 8 0.47 12.38 14.15
N GLN A 9 0.89 12.82 12.96
CA GLN A 9 0.52 12.26 11.66
C GLN A 9 1.63 11.39 11.05
N GLU A 10 2.79 11.30 11.70
CA GLU A 10 3.87 10.43 11.23
C GLU A 10 3.44 8.97 11.20
N PRO A 11 3.92 8.19 10.23
CA PRO A 11 3.54 6.79 10.09
C PRO A 11 4.22 5.93 11.16
N VAL A 12 3.47 4.98 11.70
CA VAL A 12 3.91 3.94 12.65
C VAL A 12 3.58 2.58 12.07
N LEU A 13 4.55 1.67 12.06
CA LEU A 13 4.34 0.28 11.65
C LEU A 13 3.57 -0.47 12.75
N VAL A 14 2.55 -1.21 12.36
CA VAL A 14 1.78 -2.08 13.25
C VAL A 14 2.09 -3.53 12.95
N LEU A 15 2.55 -4.24 13.96
CA LEU A 15 2.81 -5.68 13.91
C LEU A 15 1.67 -6.44 14.61
N ASN A 16 1.42 -7.65 14.14
CA ASN A 16 0.60 -8.62 14.86
C ASN A 16 1.37 -9.16 16.10
N ALA A 17 0.71 -9.89 16.96
CA ALA A 17 1.36 -10.58 18.09
C ALA A 17 2.50 -11.51 17.64
N THR A 18 2.43 -12.03 16.42
CA THR A 18 3.46 -12.87 15.77
C THR A 18 4.59 -12.10 15.08
N PHE A 19 4.71 -10.79 15.33
CA PHE A 19 5.67 -9.89 14.66
C PHE A 19 5.45 -9.71 13.14
N GLU A 20 4.35 -10.22 12.61
CA GLU A 20 4.00 -9.98 11.22
C GLU A 20 3.55 -8.53 10.99
N PRO A 21 4.10 -7.81 9.99
CA PRO A 21 3.63 -6.48 9.64
C PRO A 21 2.23 -6.55 9.06
N ILE A 22 1.28 -5.81 9.66
CA ILE A 22 -0.14 -5.87 9.31
C ILE A 22 -0.71 -4.56 8.80
N ASN A 23 -0.17 -3.44 9.27
CA ASN A 23 -0.70 -2.12 8.88
C ASN A 23 0.34 -1.02 9.12
N VAL A 24 0.02 0.17 8.62
CA VAL A 24 0.67 1.43 8.98
C VAL A 24 -0.41 2.37 9.48
N THR A 25 -0.16 3.02 10.60
CA THR A 25 -1.10 3.97 11.21
C THR A 25 -0.38 5.27 11.58
N ALA A 26 -1.15 6.33 11.92
CA ALA A 26 -0.55 7.56 12.44
C ALA A 26 -0.16 7.40 13.91
N VAL A 27 0.88 8.14 14.35
CA VAL A 27 1.33 8.21 15.75
C VAL A 27 0.17 8.37 16.71
N ARG A 28 -0.76 9.31 16.43
CA ARG A 28 -1.95 9.53 17.27
C ARG A 28 -2.71 8.23 17.56
N ARG A 29 -2.97 7.42 16.54
CA ARG A 29 -3.70 6.16 16.70
C ARG A 29 -2.85 5.10 17.40
N ALA A 30 -1.56 5.03 17.09
CA ALA A 30 -0.63 4.11 17.76
C ALA A 30 -0.60 4.37 19.28
N MET A 31 -0.46 5.62 19.68
CA MET A 31 -0.48 6.00 21.09
C MET A 31 -1.78 5.64 21.80
N VAL A 32 -2.94 5.84 21.15
CA VAL A 32 -4.23 5.41 21.71
C VAL A 32 -4.28 3.89 21.93
N LEU A 33 -3.74 3.10 21.01
CA LEU A 33 -3.68 1.63 21.17
C LEU A 33 -2.79 1.23 22.34
N MET A 34 -1.66 1.90 22.53
CA MET A 34 -0.74 1.66 23.65
C MET A 34 -1.40 2.06 25.00
N LEU A 35 -2.02 3.24 25.09
CA LEU A 35 -2.70 3.71 26.29
C LEU A 35 -3.88 2.82 26.71
N LYS A 36 -4.53 2.18 25.73
CA LYS A 36 -5.59 1.18 25.97
C LYS A 36 -5.06 -0.21 26.36
N GLY A 37 -3.75 -0.40 26.44
CA GLY A 37 -3.15 -1.71 26.72
C GLY A 37 -3.38 -2.75 25.63
N VAL A 38 -3.67 -2.34 24.38
CA VAL A 38 -3.93 -3.24 23.23
C VAL A 38 -2.65 -3.49 22.42
N ALA A 39 -1.68 -2.59 22.53
CA ALA A 39 -0.40 -2.67 21.84
C ALA A 39 0.74 -2.20 22.75
N GLN A 40 1.95 -2.64 22.43
CA GLN A 40 3.19 -2.14 23.05
C GLN A 40 4.14 -1.60 21.99
N ALA A 41 5.03 -0.68 22.37
CA ALA A 41 6.08 -0.17 21.50
C ALA A 41 7.19 -1.23 21.37
N GLU A 42 7.58 -1.52 20.13
CA GLU A 42 8.77 -2.36 19.83
C GLU A 42 9.95 -1.48 19.44
N GLU A 43 9.68 -0.35 18.77
CA GLU A 43 10.68 0.66 18.41
C GLU A 43 10.16 2.05 18.72
N ILE A 44 11.00 2.88 19.28
CA ILE A 44 10.67 4.22 19.75
C ILE A 44 11.51 5.23 18.96
N ASN A 45 10.91 6.33 18.56
CA ASN A 45 11.62 7.51 18.08
C ASN A 45 12.09 8.34 19.28
N HIS A 46 13.26 8.98 19.16
CA HIS A 46 13.80 9.84 20.25
C HIS A 46 12.98 11.12 20.49
N THR A 47 11.84 11.24 19.84
CA THR A 47 10.92 12.37 19.96
C THR A 47 9.89 12.08 21.03
N LYS A 48 9.58 13.08 21.87
CA LYS A 48 8.55 12.98 22.92
C LYS A 48 7.37 13.88 22.60
N VAL A 49 6.18 13.39 22.90
CA VAL A 49 4.93 14.17 22.89
C VAL A 49 4.52 14.38 24.34
N HIS A 50 4.24 15.62 24.67
CA HIS A 50 3.84 16.00 26.02
C HIS A 50 2.32 16.06 26.11
N SER A 51 1.75 15.43 27.14
CA SER A 51 0.40 15.67 27.64
C SER A 51 0.47 16.57 28.86
N ALA A 52 -0.66 16.98 29.38
CA ALA A 52 -0.70 17.85 30.59
C ALA A 52 0.03 17.24 31.81
N SER A 53 0.16 15.93 31.90
CA SER A 53 0.72 15.21 33.06
C SER A 53 1.90 14.26 32.74
N ARG A 54 2.19 13.97 31.48
CA ARG A 54 3.20 12.97 31.10
C ARG A 54 3.87 13.29 29.77
N ALA A 55 5.17 13.00 29.69
CA ALA A 55 5.90 12.92 28.42
C ALA A 55 5.85 11.49 27.92
N LEU A 56 5.39 11.27 26.70
CA LEU A 56 5.29 9.97 26.08
C LEU A 56 6.23 9.91 24.88
N GLU A 57 6.99 8.83 24.76
CA GLU A 57 7.86 8.59 23.61
C GLU A 57 7.03 8.21 22.39
N VAL A 58 7.43 8.73 21.24
CA VAL A 58 6.73 8.47 19.97
C VAL A 58 7.16 7.10 19.42
N PRO A 59 6.25 6.14 19.26
CA PRO A 59 6.61 4.86 18.66
C PRO A 59 6.85 4.99 17.15
N SER A 60 7.83 4.27 16.63
CA SER A 60 8.02 4.00 15.20
C SER A 60 7.38 2.67 14.81
N VAL A 61 7.42 1.68 15.71
CA VAL A 61 6.82 0.35 15.52
C VAL A 61 6.05 -0.03 16.77
N ILE A 62 4.82 -0.50 16.60
CA ILE A 62 4.01 -1.08 17.69
C ILE A 62 3.61 -2.51 17.35
N ARG A 63 3.48 -3.36 18.37
CA ARG A 63 2.99 -4.73 18.26
C ARG A 63 1.70 -4.90 19.05
N LEU A 64 0.72 -5.55 18.44
CA LEU A 64 -0.51 -5.94 19.14
C LEU A 64 -0.21 -7.04 20.16
N LEU A 65 -0.79 -6.94 21.34
CA LEU A 65 -0.62 -7.94 22.40
C LEU A 65 -1.43 -9.22 22.12
N ALA A 66 -2.57 -9.09 21.46
CA ALA A 66 -3.38 -10.23 21.05
C ALA A 66 -3.25 -10.47 19.54
N TYR A 67 -3.17 -11.73 19.13
CA TYR A 67 -3.19 -12.11 17.73
C TYR A 67 -4.50 -11.66 17.08
N ARG A 68 -4.40 -11.00 15.95
CA ARG A 68 -5.53 -10.64 15.11
C ARG A 68 -5.48 -11.43 13.83
N HIS A 69 -6.48 -12.27 13.64
CA HIS A 69 -6.69 -12.90 12.34
C HIS A 69 -7.00 -11.80 11.32
N ILE A 70 -6.15 -11.69 10.32
CA ILE A 70 -6.36 -10.76 9.23
C ILE A 70 -6.93 -11.57 8.08
N PRO A 71 -8.22 -11.37 7.77
CA PRO A 71 -8.81 -12.04 6.63
C PRO A 71 -7.98 -11.71 5.38
N GLN A 72 -7.71 -12.70 4.56
CA GLN A 72 -7.10 -12.51 3.24
C GLN A 72 -8.11 -11.82 2.29
N GLN A 73 -8.74 -10.76 2.77
CA GLN A 73 -9.68 -10.00 1.95
C GLN A 73 -8.91 -9.27 0.86
N THR A 74 -9.30 -9.53 -0.36
CA THR A 74 -8.94 -8.67 -1.47
C THR A 74 -9.49 -7.27 -1.20
N ARG A 75 -8.67 -6.25 -1.38
CA ARG A 75 -9.15 -4.87 -1.28
C ARG A 75 -10.27 -4.64 -2.30
N ALA A 76 -11.18 -3.71 -1.98
CA ALA A 76 -12.22 -3.32 -2.94
C ALA A 76 -11.59 -2.90 -4.28
N LEU A 77 -12.16 -3.37 -5.37
CA LEU A 77 -11.74 -2.99 -6.72
C LEU A 77 -12.02 -1.51 -6.92
N SER A 78 -10.96 -0.72 -7.03
CA SER A 78 -11.05 0.72 -7.25
C SER A 78 -9.85 1.22 -8.05
N ARG A 79 -10.03 2.35 -8.76
CA ARG A 79 -8.92 3.00 -9.48
C ARG A 79 -7.70 3.20 -8.59
N LYS A 80 -7.90 3.77 -7.40
CA LYS A 80 -6.82 4.00 -6.42
C LYS A 80 -6.05 2.72 -6.10
N ASN A 81 -6.76 1.62 -5.86
CA ASN A 81 -6.15 0.37 -5.49
C ASN A 81 -5.46 -0.34 -6.65
N ILE A 82 -5.96 -0.18 -7.91
CA ILE A 82 -5.29 -0.71 -9.10
C ILE A 82 -4.00 0.06 -9.36
N LEU A 83 -4.03 1.41 -9.35
CA LEU A 83 -2.83 2.22 -9.51
C LEU A 83 -1.78 1.91 -8.45
N LEU A 84 -2.22 1.70 -7.21
CA LEU A 84 -1.35 1.31 -6.10
C LEU A 84 -0.74 -0.08 -6.31
N ARG A 85 -1.53 -1.09 -6.73
CA ARG A 85 -1.06 -2.44 -7.07
C ARG A 85 0.01 -2.40 -8.16
N ASP A 86 -0.24 -1.60 -9.19
CA ASP A 86 0.61 -1.48 -10.36
C ASP A 86 1.74 -0.44 -10.16
N ARG A 87 1.85 0.16 -8.95
CA ARG A 87 2.90 1.12 -8.56
C ARG A 87 2.97 2.33 -9.48
N ASN A 88 1.81 2.86 -9.89
CA ASN A 88 1.73 3.94 -10.86
C ASN A 88 2.55 3.68 -12.13
N THR A 89 2.61 2.42 -12.57
CA THR A 89 3.38 1.98 -13.73
C THR A 89 2.43 1.50 -14.82
N CYS A 90 2.62 2.00 -16.03
CA CYS A 90 1.92 1.48 -17.21
C CYS A 90 2.29 0.00 -17.42
N GLN A 91 1.29 -0.90 -17.45
CA GLN A 91 1.54 -2.33 -17.56
C GLN A 91 1.88 -2.78 -19.00
N PHE A 92 1.89 -1.86 -19.97
CA PHE A 92 2.32 -2.14 -21.35
C PHE A 92 3.72 -1.59 -21.64
N CYS A 93 3.95 -0.28 -21.51
CA CYS A 93 5.26 0.32 -21.80
C CYS A 93 6.20 0.40 -20.58
N LYS A 94 5.73 0.05 -19.38
CA LYS A 94 6.47 0.05 -18.10
C LYS A 94 6.89 1.46 -17.60
N SER A 95 6.42 2.53 -18.21
CA SER A 95 6.68 3.90 -17.74
C SER A 95 6.01 4.15 -16.40
N ILE A 96 6.74 4.73 -15.46
CA ILE A 96 6.22 5.19 -14.16
C ILE A 96 5.71 6.61 -14.35
N LEU A 97 4.45 6.88 -14.09
CA LEU A 97 3.79 8.14 -14.37
C LEU A 97 2.94 8.60 -13.17
N PRO A 98 2.68 9.90 -13.04
CA PRO A 98 1.71 10.41 -12.08
C PRO A 98 0.34 9.77 -12.27
N ALA A 99 -0.44 9.63 -11.20
CA ALA A 99 -1.78 9.02 -11.26
C ALA A 99 -2.74 9.75 -12.23
N SER A 100 -2.50 11.04 -12.48
CA SER A 100 -3.26 11.85 -13.44
C SER A 100 -3.02 11.46 -14.91
N GLU A 101 -1.85 10.91 -15.22
CA GLU A 101 -1.45 10.52 -16.58
C GLU A 101 -1.70 9.02 -16.86
N LEU A 102 -2.21 8.30 -15.88
CA LEU A 102 -2.58 6.91 -16.00
C LEU A 102 -4.10 6.78 -16.13
N THR A 103 -4.53 5.76 -16.82
CA THR A 103 -5.92 5.31 -16.91
C THR A 103 -6.01 3.83 -16.51
N LEU A 104 -7.24 3.29 -16.47
CA LEU A 104 -7.47 1.86 -16.32
C LEU A 104 -7.93 1.28 -17.65
N ASP A 105 -7.39 0.12 -17.97
CA ASP A 105 -7.77 -0.62 -19.16
C ASP A 105 -8.16 -2.07 -18.81
N HIS A 106 -9.10 -2.61 -19.58
CA HIS A 106 -9.47 -4.01 -19.50
C HIS A 106 -8.57 -4.84 -20.42
N VAL A 107 -7.82 -5.78 -19.86
CA VAL A 107 -6.98 -6.70 -20.65
C VAL A 107 -7.80 -7.37 -21.75
N VAL A 108 -8.91 -8.01 -21.37
CA VAL A 108 -9.96 -8.43 -22.30
C VAL A 108 -10.99 -7.33 -22.36
N PRO A 109 -11.25 -6.71 -23.52
CA PRO A 109 -12.19 -5.60 -23.66
C PRO A 109 -13.61 -5.95 -23.19
N ARG A 110 -14.34 -4.95 -22.70
CA ARG A 110 -15.74 -5.14 -22.25
C ARG A 110 -16.65 -5.59 -23.38
N SER A 111 -16.47 -5.08 -24.58
CA SER A 111 -17.19 -5.50 -25.79
C SER A 111 -17.01 -6.97 -26.13
N ARG A 112 -15.92 -7.57 -25.62
CA ARG A 112 -15.60 -9.00 -25.79
C ARG A 112 -15.87 -9.83 -24.53
N GLY A 113 -16.73 -9.34 -23.65
CA GLY A 113 -17.11 -10.04 -22.41
C GLY A 113 -16.15 -9.88 -21.24
N GLY A 114 -15.14 -9.01 -21.35
CA GLY A 114 -14.22 -8.72 -20.25
C GLY A 114 -14.92 -8.04 -19.07
N ARG A 115 -14.82 -8.64 -17.87
CA ARG A 115 -15.42 -8.10 -16.64
C ARG A 115 -14.46 -7.19 -15.92
N SER A 116 -15.00 -6.22 -15.16
CA SER A 116 -14.21 -5.42 -14.23
C SER A 116 -13.84 -6.29 -13.03
N SER A 117 -12.66 -6.86 -13.06
CA SER A 117 -12.10 -7.70 -12.00
C SER A 117 -10.62 -7.36 -11.77
N TRP A 118 -10.07 -7.87 -10.68
CA TRP A 118 -8.66 -7.70 -10.37
C TRP A 118 -7.73 -8.32 -11.43
N GLU A 119 -8.18 -9.40 -12.06
CA GLU A 119 -7.46 -10.17 -13.06
C GLU A 119 -7.54 -9.57 -14.46
N ASN A 120 -8.49 -8.63 -14.66
CA ASN A 120 -8.74 -8.04 -15.97
C ASN A 120 -8.51 -6.53 -16.06
N LEU A 121 -8.28 -5.83 -14.96
CA LEU A 121 -7.99 -4.39 -14.94
C LEU A 121 -6.52 -4.12 -14.66
N VAL A 122 -5.92 -3.24 -15.45
CA VAL A 122 -4.53 -2.81 -15.32
C VAL A 122 -4.40 -1.29 -15.44
N ALA A 123 -3.35 -0.73 -14.80
CA ALA A 123 -2.95 0.64 -15.03
C ALA A 123 -2.23 0.77 -16.37
N CYS A 124 -2.59 1.74 -17.18
CA CYS A 124 -1.89 2.05 -18.42
C CYS A 124 -1.86 3.56 -18.71
N CYS A 125 -0.89 4.04 -19.48
CA CYS A 125 -0.87 5.40 -19.97
C CYS A 125 -1.88 5.57 -21.11
N TYR A 126 -2.31 6.81 -21.36
CA TYR A 126 -3.27 7.12 -22.41
C TYR A 126 -2.82 6.66 -23.80
N GLN A 127 -1.52 6.77 -24.11
CA GLN A 127 -0.96 6.34 -25.39
C GLN A 127 -1.12 4.83 -25.61
N CYS A 128 -0.76 4.02 -24.62
CA CYS A 128 -0.92 2.56 -24.70
C CYS A 128 -2.39 2.15 -24.72
N ASN A 129 -3.24 2.85 -23.96
CA ASN A 129 -4.67 2.60 -23.93
C ASN A 129 -5.30 2.85 -25.33
N ASN A 130 -4.99 4.00 -25.94
CA ASN A 130 -5.47 4.34 -27.28
C ASN A 130 -4.93 3.37 -28.35
N ARG A 131 -3.63 3.01 -28.25
CA ARG A 131 -3.04 2.02 -29.17
C ARG A 131 -3.69 0.66 -29.05
N LYS A 132 -4.04 0.22 -27.83
CA LYS A 132 -4.73 -1.05 -27.63
C LYS A 132 -6.16 -1.01 -28.15
N GLY A 133 -6.89 0.05 -27.82
CA GLY A 133 -8.30 0.20 -28.19
C GLY A 133 -9.12 -1.01 -27.73
N ASP A 134 -10.02 -1.46 -28.58
CA ASP A 134 -10.94 -2.56 -28.34
C ASP A 134 -10.36 -3.95 -28.73
N ARG A 135 -9.05 -4.10 -28.66
CA ARG A 135 -8.30 -5.33 -28.96
C ARG A 135 -7.72 -5.93 -27.70
N THR A 136 -7.37 -7.22 -27.74
CA THR A 136 -6.52 -7.81 -26.68
C THR A 136 -5.10 -7.25 -26.79
N PRO A 137 -4.28 -7.35 -25.74
CA PRO A 137 -2.89 -6.92 -25.81
C PRO A 137 -2.14 -7.60 -26.95
N GLU A 138 -2.34 -8.88 -27.15
CA GLU A 138 -1.68 -9.69 -28.20
C GLU A 138 -2.05 -9.16 -29.59
N GLU A 139 -3.33 -8.91 -29.86
CA GLU A 139 -3.80 -8.36 -31.13
C GLU A 139 -3.30 -6.93 -31.39
N ALA A 140 -3.02 -6.18 -30.33
CA ALA A 140 -2.48 -4.83 -30.43
C ALA A 140 -0.94 -4.80 -30.49
N GLY A 141 -0.27 -5.96 -30.47
CA GLY A 141 1.18 -6.07 -30.39
C GLY A 141 1.74 -5.48 -29.09
N LEU A 142 1.01 -5.63 -27.98
CA LEU A 142 1.39 -5.17 -26.64
C LEU A 142 1.60 -6.37 -25.73
N ALA A 143 2.63 -6.30 -24.89
CA ALA A 143 2.89 -7.30 -23.88
C ALA A 143 2.58 -6.74 -22.47
N LEU A 144 1.90 -7.52 -21.64
CA LEU A 144 1.72 -7.17 -20.24
C LEU A 144 3.03 -7.31 -19.47
N ALA A 145 3.40 -6.30 -18.72
CA ALA A 145 4.57 -6.34 -17.84
C ALA A 145 4.41 -7.42 -16.76
N ARG A 146 3.18 -7.60 -16.27
CA ARG A 146 2.80 -8.63 -15.28
C ARG A 146 1.36 -9.05 -15.50
N ARG A 147 1.07 -10.34 -15.28
CA ARG A 147 -0.31 -10.81 -15.21
C ARG A 147 -1.01 -10.18 -14.01
N PRO A 148 -2.15 -9.47 -14.19
CA PRO A 148 -2.84 -8.84 -13.09
C PRO A 148 -3.40 -9.88 -12.12
N ARG A 149 -3.26 -9.60 -10.83
CA ARG A 149 -3.70 -10.45 -9.71
C ARG A 149 -4.46 -9.63 -8.69
N PRO A 150 -5.28 -10.25 -7.82
CA PRO A 150 -5.93 -9.57 -6.71
C PRO A 150 -4.95 -8.81 -5.82
N PHE A 151 -5.39 -7.67 -5.30
CA PHE A 151 -4.63 -6.86 -4.36
C PHE A 151 -4.84 -7.40 -2.95
N THR A 152 -3.97 -8.30 -2.54
CA THR A 152 -4.02 -8.97 -1.22
C THR A 152 -3.16 -8.24 -0.19
N LEU A 153 -3.24 -8.67 1.06
CA LEU A 153 -2.37 -8.22 2.15
C LEU A 153 -0.88 -8.42 1.84
N HIS A 154 -0.53 -9.48 1.13
CA HIS A 154 0.85 -9.71 0.70
C HIS A 154 1.36 -8.57 -0.19
N THR A 155 0.53 -8.08 -1.10
CA THR A 155 0.84 -6.90 -1.93
C THR A 155 0.89 -5.62 -1.09
N SER A 156 0.06 -5.49 -0.04
CA SER A 156 0.15 -4.40 0.93
C SER A 156 1.47 -4.41 1.68
N ARG A 157 2.01 -5.58 2.06
CA ARG A 157 3.33 -5.70 2.69
C ARG A 157 4.46 -5.20 1.77
N GLN A 158 4.38 -5.47 0.48
CA GLN A 158 5.34 -4.91 -0.49
C GLN A 158 5.27 -3.38 -0.56
N LEU A 159 4.08 -2.80 -0.38
CA LEU A 159 3.93 -1.35 -0.30
C LEU A 159 4.47 -0.79 1.03
N MET A 160 4.26 -1.49 2.14
CA MET A 160 4.87 -1.12 3.42
C MET A 160 6.39 -1.11 3.32
N ARG A 161 6.99 -2.05 2.57
CA ARG A 161 8.43 -2.05 2.27
C ARG A 161 8.87 -0.79 1.53
N LEU A 162 8.07 -0.30 0.58
CA LEU A 162 8.38 0.93 -0.16
C LEU A 162 8.27 2.18 0.72
N ILE A 163 7.32 2.22 1.64
CA ILE A 163 7.16 3.29 2.62
C ILE A 163 8.26 3.20 3.69
N GLY A 164 8.52 1.99 4.18
CA GLY A 164 9.49 1.70 5.24
C GLY A 164 10.96 1.84 4.83
N ASN A 165 11.24 1.99 3.54
CA ASN A 165 12.61 2.24 3.06
C ASN A 165 13.22 3.56 3.60
N LYS A 166 12.38 4.42 4.19
CA LYS A 166 12.79 5.69 4.82
C LYS A 166 13.05 5.57 6.32
N ASP A 167 12.61 4.48 6.97
CA ASP A 167 12.81 4.25 8.40
C ASP A 167 13.58 2.94 8.61
N GLU A 168 14.82 3.04 9.06
CA GLU A 168 15.72 1.91 9.27
C GLU A 168 15.18 0.92 10.31
N LYS A 169 14.41 1.41 11.29
CA LYS A 169 13.79 0.60 12.35
C LYS A 169 12.73 -0.36 11.84
N TRP A 170 12.11 -0.06 10.67
CA TRP A 170 11.12 -0.92 10.05
C TRP A 170 11.74 -2.08 9.25
N ARG A 171 13.00 -1.94 8.82
CA ARG A 171 13.65 -2.90 7.91
C ARG A 171 13.62 -4.33 8.45
N LYS A 172 13.96 -4.51 9.72
CA LYS A 172 13.99 -5.83 10.34
C LYS A 172 12.63 -6.54 10.38
N TYR A 173 11.52 -5.83 10.21
CA TYR A 173 10.17 -6.41 10.18
C TYR A 173 9.61 -6.57 8.76
N LEU A 174 10.19 -5.88 7.78
CA LEU A 174 9.65 -5.84 6.43
C LEU A 174 10.42 -6.71 5.42
N PHE A 175 11.65 -7.08 5.75
CA PHE A 175 12.58 -7.72 4.81
C PHE A 175 13.02 -9.14 5.21
N TYR A 176 12.27 -9.79 6.10
CA TYR A 176 12.40 -11.23 6.36
C TYR A 176 11.51 -12.05 5.43
#